data_074bed50ce48d70ed18338c1e2bd8154
#
_entry.id   074bed50ce48d70ed18338c1e2bd8154
#
_cell.length_a   1.000
_cell.length_b   1.000
_cell.length_c   1.000
_cell.angle_alpha   90.00
_cell.angle_beta   90.00
_cell.angle_gamma   90.00
#
_symmetry.space_group_name_H-M   'P 1'
#
loop_
_entity.id
_entity.type
_entity.pdbx_description
1 polymer ?
#
loop_
_entity_poly.entity_id
_entity_poly.type
_entity_poly.pdbx_seq_one_letter_code
_entity_poly.pdbx_strand_id
1 'polypeptide(L)'
;MKGDVEMKKLLPIVAIATLVLSACAQTGSAQGGPAKVTVTMSEWSVKMTQTTLPAGQVTFALKNDGKLTHELAILKTDLPHNKIPARVEDATKVQEIGIIGEIEDVEAGLTKTDVFDLVPGNYVLICNEVSHYQAGMHLAFVVK
;
A
#
# COMPACT_ATOMS: atom_id res chain seq x y z
N MET A 1 38.00 -55.72 70.62
CA MET A 1 38.13 -54.26 70.64
C MET A 1 37.36 -53.73 69.41
N LYS A 2 36.30 -53.04 69.68
CA LYS A 2 35.35 -52.56 68.71
C LYS A 2 35.89 -51.27 68.08
N GLY A 3 35.93 -51.23 66.71
CA GLY A 3 36.19 -50.04 65.97
C GLY A 3 34.89 -49.58 65.22
N ASP A 4 34.35 -48.49 65.72
CA ASP A 4 33.16 -47.91 65.13
C ASP A 4 33.52 -47.22 63.81
N VAL A 5 32.80 -47.67 62.74
CA VAL A 5 32.96 -47.06 61.46
C VAL A 5 31.82 -46.01 61.29
N GLU A 6 32.20 -44.75 61.41
CA GLU A 6 31.28 -43.62 61.15
C GLU A 6 30.89 -43.51 59.67
N MET A 7 29.61 -43.71 59.45
CA MET A 7 29.05 -43.64 58.12
C MET A 7 28.66 -42.18 57.83
N LYS A 8 29.51 -41.47 57.09
CA LYS A 8 29.24 -40.10 56.60
C LYS A 8 28.09 -40.13 55.58
N LYS A 9 26.98 -39.55 55.98
CA LYS A 9 25.84 -39.36 55.13
C LYS A 9 26.18 -38.28 54.05
N LEU A 10 26.35 -38.70 52.81
CA LEU A 10 26.38 -37.79 51.66
C LEU A 10 24.94 -37.36 51.36
N LEU A 11 24.66 -36.07 51.51
CA LEU A 11 23.45 -35.45 50.95
C LEU A 11 23.60 -35.30 49.46
N PRO A 12 22.60 -35.66 48.66
CA PRO A 12 22.60 -35.33 47.25
C PRO A 12 22.25 -33.84 47.04
N ILE A 13 23.14 -33.14 46.36
CA ILE A 13 22.91 -31.77 45.86
C ILE A 13 21.97 -31.92 44.70
N VAL A 14 20.71 -31.51 44.90
CA VAL A 14 19.73 -31.38 43.82
C VAL A 14 20.05 -30.08 43.09
N ALA A 15 20.67 -30.18 41.93
CA ALA A 15 20.86 -29.06 41.02
C ALA A 15 19.50 -28.76 40.32
N ILE A 16 18.83 -27.70 40.74
CA ILE A 16 17.64 -27.17 40.05
C ILE A 16 18.14 -26.44 38.83
N ALA A 17 18.04 -27.08 37.67
CA ALA A 17 18.26 -26.44 36.39
C ALA A 17 17.01 -25.56 36.04
N THR A 18 17.13 -24.26 36.25
CA THR A 18 16.12 -23.30 35.80
C THR A 18 16.21 -23.16 34.28
N LEU A 19 15.25 -23.79 33.61
CA LEU A 19 15.07 -23.64 32.16
C LEU A 19 14.46 -22.25 31.89
N VAL A 20 15.28 -21.30 31.48
CA VAL A 20 14.82 -19.99 31.01
C VAL A 20 14.25 -20.20 29.62
N LEU A 21 12.90 -20.30 29.51
CA LEU A 21 12.23 -20.21 28.22
C LEU A 21 12.35 -18.76 27.73
N SER A 22 13.30 -18.52 26.83
CA SER A 22 13.36 -17.29 26.05
C SER A 22 12.18 -17.32 25.06
N ALA A 23 11.09 -16.67 25.42
CA ALA A 23 10.00 -16.41 24.49
C ALA A 23 10.50 -15.39 23.46
N CYS A 24 11.00 -15.86 22.31
CA CYS A 24 11.15 -15.02 21.12
C CYS A 24 9.75 -14.56 20.74
N ALA A 25 9.39 -13.31 21.08
CA ALA A 25 8.26 -12.64 20.50
C ALA A 25 8.53 -12.53 18.98
N GLN A 26 8.00 -13.48 18.23
CA GLN A 26 7.90 -13.35 16.79
C GLN A 26 6.91 -12.21 16.53
N THR A 27 7.44 -11.02 16.22
CA THR A 27 6.69 -9.99 15.55
C THR A 27 6.31 -10.58 14.20
N GLY A 28 5.14 -11.20 14.14
CA GLY A 28 4.56 -11.71 12.92
C GLY A 28 4.37 -10.54 11.96
N SER A 29 5.29 -10.39 11.01
CA SER A 29 5.02 -9.66 9.80
C SER A 29 3.82 -10.36 9.16
N ALA A 30 2.66 -9.74 9.22
CA ALA A 30 1.50 -10.19 8.46
C ALA A 30 1.91 -10.18 6.99
N GLN A 31 2.28 -11.36 6.47
CA GLN A 31 2.45 -11.59 5.04
C GLN A 31 1.04 -11.68 4.42
N GLY A 32 0.30 -10.59 4.51
CA GLY A 32 -0.79 -10.32 3.61
C GLY A 32 -0.17 -10.01 2.24
N GLY A 33 -0.70 -10.60 1.17
CA GLY A 33 -0.32 -10.22 -0.19
C GLY A 33 -0.49 -8.70 -0.41
N PRO A 34 -0.13 -8.17 -1.60
CA PRO A 34 -0.22 -6.74 -1.89
C PRO A 34 -1.58 -6.17 -1.48
N ALA A 35 -1.57 -5.02 -0.81
CA ALA A 35 -2.83 -4.33 -0.51
C ALA A 35 -3.59 -4.12 -1.83
N LYS A 36 -4.93 -4.25 -1.79
CA LYS A 36 -5.74 -4.11 -2.99
C LYS A 36 -6.72 -2.96 -2.84
N VAL A 37 -6.79 -2.10 -3.85
CA VAL A 37 -7.70 -0.97 -3.91
C VAL A 37 -8.44 -0.94 -5.25
N THR A 38 -9.72 -0.60 -5.21
CA THR A 38 -10.50 -0.39 -6.42
C THR A 38 -10.70 1.11 -6.61
N VAL A 39 -10.38 1.57 -7.83
CA VAL A 39 -10.68 2.91 -8.32
C VAL A 39 -11.80 2.76 -9.34
N THR A 40 -12.90 3.45 -9.13
CA THR A 40 -14.01 3.48 -10.07
C THR A 40 -14.07 4.85 -10.73
N MET A 41 -14.05 4.86 -12.04
CA MET A 41 -14.16 6.06 -12.85
C MET A 41 -15.45 6.04 -13.69
N SER A 42 -16.06 7.18 -13.80
CA SER A 42 -17.15 7.50 -14.72
C SER A 42 -17.07 8.99 -15.04
N GLU A 43 -17.83 9.48 -16.01
CA GLU A 43 -17.89 10.91 -16.34
C GLU A 43 -18.60 11.68 -15.21
N TRP A 44 -18.02 12.59 -14.54
CA TRP A 44 -16.67 13.13 -14.41
C TRP A 44 -16.19 12.89 -12.99
N SER A 45 -16.06 11.64 -12.63
CA SER A 45 -15.90 11.22 -11.24
C SER A 45 -14.80 10.16 -11.10
N VAL A 46 -13.97 10.32 -10.07
CA VAL A 46 -13.04 9.31 -9.58
C VAL A 46 -13.42 8.96 -8.15
N LYS A 47 -13.62 7.68 -7.88
CA LYS A 47 -13.89 7.15 -6.53
C LYS A 47 -12.89 6.06 -6.19
N MET A 48 -12.55 5.96 -4.93
CA MET A 48 -11.58 4.99 -4.43
C MET A 48 -12.15 4.30 -3.18
N THR A 49 -11.95 3.00 -3.05
CA THR A 49 -12.49 2.25 -1.89
C THR A 49 -11.86 2.67 -0.57
N GLN A 50 -10.63 3.18 -0.60
CA GLN A 50 -9.94 3.74 0.55
C GLN A 50 -8.89 4.77 0.11
N THR A 51 -8.78 5.88 0.82
CA THR A 51 -7.86 6.99 0.51
C THR A 51 -6.62 7.03 1.40
N THR A 52 -6.42 6.02 2.23
CA THR A 52 -5.18 5.78 2.99
C THR A 52 -4.72 4.37 2.71
N LEU A 53 -3.51 4.22 2.20
CA LEU A 53 -2.92 2.94 1.81
C LEU A 53 -1.65 2.67 2.59
N PRO A 54 -1.27 1.40 2.81
CA PRO A 54 0.05 1.05 3.32
C PRO A 54 1.13 1.29 2.27
N ALA A 55 2.36 1.54 2.72
CA ALA A 55 3.54 1.52 1.86
C ALA A 55 3.84 0.10 1.35
N GLY A 56 4.54 0.01 0.22
CA GLY A 56 4.90 -1.23 -0.44
C GLY A 56 4.02 -1.50 -1.67
N GLN A 57 3.91 -2.75 -2.04
CA GLN A 57 3.16 -3.16 -3.22
C GLN A 57 1.64 -3.03 -3.00
N VAL A 58 0.99 -2.28 -3.88
CA VAL A 58 -0.45 -2.08 -3.90
C VAL A 58 -1.00 -2.44 -5.28
N THR A 59 -1.98 -3.33 -5.30
CA THR A 59 -2.72 -3.66 -6.52
C THR A 59 -3.86 -2.64 -6.70
N PHE A 60 -3.82 -1.90 -7.79
CA PHE A 60 -4.91 -1.04 -8.22
C PHE A 60 -5.78 -1.77 -9.24
N ALA A 61 -7.08 -1.74 -9.03
CA ALA A 61 -8.06 -2.19 -10.02
C ALA A 61 -8.84 -0.96 -10.51
N LEU A 62 -8.57 -0.51 -11.74
CA LEU A 62 -9.35 0.55 -12.38
C LEU A 62 -10.58 -0.06 -13.04
N LYS A 63 -11.74 0.28 -12.54
CA LYS A 63 -13.05 -0.08 -13.09
C LYS A 63 -13.65 1.13 -13.80
N ASN A 64 -13.95 0.99 -15.07
CA ASN A 64 -14.64 2.01 -15.84
C ASN A 64 -16.16 1.74 -15.86
N ASP A 65 -16.90 2.50 -15.06
CA ASP A 65 -18.36 2.47 -15.01
C ASP A 65 -19.00 3.57 -15.91
N GLY A 66 -18.17 4.25 -16.72
CA GLY A 66 -18.58 5.28 -17.66
C GLY A 66 -18.86 4.76 -19.06
N LYS A 67 -18.89 5.68 -20.01
CA LYS A 67 -19.13 5.43 -21.45
C LYS A 67 -17.91 5.79 -22.31
N LEU A 68 -17.01 6.62 -21.79
CA LEU A 68 -15.76 7.02 -22.44
C LEU A 68 -14.62 6.14 -21.95
N THR A 69 -13.52 6.09 -22.68
CA THR A 69 -12.27 5.51 -22.22
C THR A 69 -11.70 6.36 -21.08
N HIS A 70 -11.17 5.70 -20.07
CA HIS A 70 -10.50 6.34 -18.95
C HIS A 70 -9.12 5.73 -18.73
N GLU A 71 -8.24 6.50 -18.13
CA GLU A 71 -6.93 6.05 -17.65
C GLU A 71 -6.74 6.44 -16.18
N LEU A 72 -5.87 5.74 -15.50
CA LEU A 72 -5.46 6.05 -14.14
C LEU A 72 -3.97 6.35 -14.14
N ALA A 73 -3.58 7.61 -13.96
CA ALA A 73 -2.21 7.98 -13.66
C ALA A 73 -2.06 8.27 -12.16
N ILE A 74 -0.98 7.75 -11.54
CA ILE A 74 -0.66 7.88 -10.13
C ILE A 74 0.53 8.81 -9.99
N LEU A 75 0.32 9.99 -9.40
CA LEU A 75 1.36 10.98 -9.17
C LEU A 75 1.72 11.06 -7.70
N LYS A 76 3.01 10.98 -7.35
CA LYS A 76 3.49 11.34 -6.01
C LYS A 76 3.77 12.84 -5.98
N THR A 77 2.97 13.60 -5.24
CA THR A 77 3.05 15.06 -5.20
C THR A 77 2.39 15.63 -3.97
N ASP A 78 2.89 16.78 -3.50
CA ASP A 78 2.27 17.57 -2.44
C ASP A 78 1.32 18.66 -2.97
N LEU A 79 1.17 18.74 -4.29
CA LEU A 79 0.21 19.68 -4.90
C LEU A 79 -1.22 19.26 -4.56
N PRO A 80 -2.14 20.20 -4.34
CA PRO A 80 -3.56 19.88 -4.26
C PRO A 80 -4.03 19.16 -5.53
N HIS A 81 -4.85 18.12 -5.39
CA HIS A 81 -5.27 17.27 -6.50
C HIS A 81 -5.92 18.01 -7.68
N ASN A 82 -6.46 19.20 -7.42
CA ASN A 82 -7.09 20.08 -8.42
C ASN A 82 -6.16 21.22 -8.91
N LYS A 83 -4.86 21.14 -8.64
CA LYS A 83 -3.85 22.16 -8.98
C LYS A 83 -2.64 21.59 -9.73
N ILE A 84 -2.78 20.41 -10.33
CA ILE A 84 -1.74 19.89 -11.21
C ILE A 84 -1.64 20.80 -12.44
N PRO A 85 -0.45 21.32 -12.79
CA PRO A 85 -0.29 22.22 -13.90
C PRO A 85 -0.65 21.60 -15.25
N ALA A 86 -1.28 22.36 -16.14
CA ALA A 86 -1.50 21.91 -17.51
C ALA A 86 -0.18 21.69 -18.25
N ARG A 87 -0.16 20.83 -19.28
CA ARG A 87 0.96 20.73 -20.21
C ARG A 87 1.06 22.02 -21.04
N VAL A 88 2.28 22.44 -21.34
CA VAL A 88 2.51 23.67 -22.10
C VAL A 88 2.04 23.51 -23.55
N GLU A 89 2.29 22.33 -24.12
CA GLU A 89 1.97 21.98 -25.51
C GLU A 89 0.50 21.54 -25.71
N ASP A 90 -0.17 21.14 -24.63
CA ASP A 90 -1.57 20.67 -24.66
C ASP A 90 -2.27 20.96 -23.32
N ALA A 91 -2.95 22.09 -23.26
CA ALA A 91 -3.66 22.52 -22.05
C ALA A 91 -4.89 21.64 -21.69
N THR A 92 -5.26 20.70 -22.55
CA THR A 92 -6.34 19.72 -22.27
C THR A 92 -5.85 18.56 -21.42
N LYS A 93 -4.53 18.43 -21.22
CA LYS A 93 -3.86 17.46 -20.36
C LYS A 93 -3.04 18.16 -19.28
N VAL A 94 -2.76 17.46 -18.19
CA VAL A 94 -1.89 17.98 -17.14
C VAL A 94 -0.52 17.31 -17.15
N GLN A 95 0.44 17.94 -16.49
CA GLN A 95 1.79 17.41 -16.34
C GLN A 95 1.77 16.21 -15.38
N GLU A 96 2.53 15.18 -15.72
CA GLU A 96 2.66 13.96 -14.92
C GLU A 96 3.96 13.96 -14.09
N ILE A 97 4.29 15.12 -13.52
CA ILE A 97 5.49 15.24 -12.68
C ILE A 97 5.32 14.39 -11.43
N GLY A 98 6.29 13.51 -11.18
CA GLY A 98 6.23 12.56 -10.07
C GLY A 98 5.38 11.33 -10.34
N ILE A 99 5.16 11.01 -11.61
CA ILE A 99 4.42 9.80 -11.99
C ILE A 99 5.08 8.53 -11.45
N ILE A 100 4.26 7.66 -10.89
CA ILE A 100 4.65 6.33 -10.42
C ILE A 100 4.32 5.27 -11.47
N GLY A 101 3.19 5.43 -12.16
CA GLY A 101 2.74 4.55 -13.22
C GLY A 101 1.29 4.80 -13.59
N GLU A 102 0.81 4.06 -14.59
CA GLU A 102 -0.48 4.26 -15.24
C GLU A 102 -1.19 2.94 -15.54
N ILE A 103 -2.52 3.01 -15.59
CA ILE A 103 -3.37 1.96 -16.18
C ILE A 103 -4.13 2.64 -17.31
N GLU A 104 -3.67 2.42 -18.54
CA GLU A 104 -4.17 3.13 -19.72
C GLU A 104 -5.30 2.38 -20.44
N ASP A 105 -6.04 3.07 -21.29
CA ASP A 105 -7.01 2.54 -22.25
C ASP A 105 -8.04 1.60 -21.63
N VAL A 106 -8.65 1.99 -20.50
CA VAL A 106 -9.74 1.21 -19.92
C VAL A 106 -11.03 1.62 -20.58
N GLU A 107 -11.51 0.80 -21.50
CA GLU A 107 -12.77 1.01 -22.21
C GLU A 107 -13.99 0.87 -21.28
N ALA A 108 -15.11 1.44 -21.71
CA ALA A 108 -16.38 1.39 -20.99
C ALA A 108 -16.77 -0.04 -20.55
N GLY A 109 -17.10 -0.20 -19.29
CA GLY A 109 -17.49 -1.48 -18.69
C GLY A 109 -16.34 -2.43 -18.35
N LEU A 110 -15.09 -2.10 -18.72
CA LEU A 110 -13.93 -2.95 -18.43
C LEU A 110 -13.30 -2.62 -17.08
N THR A 111 -12.50 -3.56 -16.61
CA THR A 111 -11.62 -3.41 -15.45
C THR A 111 -10.22 -3.89 -15.83
N LYS A 112 -9.22 -3.05 -15.59
CA LYS A 112 -7.81 -3.42 -15.70
C LYS A 112 -7.14 -3.32 -14.33
N THR A 113 -6.10 -4.12 -14.10
CA THR A 113 -5.35 -4.11 -12.84
C THR A 113 -3.86 -4.02 -13.09
N ASP A 114 -3.17 -3.30 -12.21
CA ASP A 114 -1.72 -3.29 -12.16
C ASP A 114 -1.23 -3.14 -10.71
N VAL A 115 0.07 -3.39 -10.47
CA VAL A 115 0.70 -3.36 -9.15
C VAL A 115 1.76 -2.27 -9.14
N PHE A 116 1.67 -1.35 -8.18
CA PHE A 116 2.61 -0.25 -8.02
C PHE A 116 3.29 -0.33 -6.65
N ASP A 117 4.57 0.02 -6.61
CA ASP A 117 5.35 0.11 -5.38
C ASP A 117 5.28 1.53 -4.85
N LEU A 118 4.60 1.70 -3.70
CA LEU A 118 4.32 3.01 -3.11
C LEU A 118 5.17 3.23 -1.86
N VAL A 119 5.80 4.40 -1.76
CA VAL A 119 6.49 4.84 -0.55
C VAL A 119 5.60 5.84 0.20
N PRO A 120 5.81 6.05 1.52
CA PRO A 120 5.02 7.02 2.27
C PRO A 120 5.01 8.42 1.63
N GLY A 121 3.87 9.08 1.66
CA GLY A 121 3.71 10.42 1.09
C GLY A 121 2.30 10.72 0.60
N ASN A 122 2.16 11.90 -0.01
CA ASN A 122 0.93 12.36 -0.63
C ASN A 122 0.91 12.01 -2.12
N TYR A 123 -0.28 11.63 -2.60
CA TYR A 123 -0.49 11.19 -3.97
C TYR A 123 -1.76 11.77 -4.55
N VAL A 124 -1.78 11.85 -5.87
CA VAL A 124 -2.94 12.23 -6.65
C VAL A 124 -3.19 11.18 -7.73
N LEU A 125 -4.43 10.73 -7.85
CA LEU A 125 -4.94 9.99 -9.00
C LEU A 125 -5.51 10.99 -9.99
N ILE A 126 -5.24 10.81 -11.26
CA ILE A 126 -5.84 11.59 -12.35
C ILE A 126 -6.29 10.68 -13.48
N CYS A 127 -7.31 11.10 -14.22
CA CYS A 127 -7.54 10.66 -15.58
C CYS A 127 -7.01 11.76 -16.50
N ASN A 128 -5.96 11.48 -17.28
CA ASN A 128 -5.31 12.47 -18.13
C ASN A 128 -5.73 12.34 -19.60
N GLU A 129 -6.88 11.73 -19.85
CA GLU A 129 -7.57 11.85 -21.14
C GLU A 129 -7.95 13.31 -21.42
N VAL A 130 -8.14 13.62 -22.69
CA VAL A 130 -8.41 15.01 -23.15
C VAL A 130 -9.52 15.66 -22.34
N SER A 131 -9.18 16.70 -21.58
CA SER A 131 -10.09 17.50 -20.73
C SER A 131 -10.73 16.75 -19.54
N HIS A 132 -10.41 15.47 -19.28
CA HIS A 132 -11.00 14.72 -18.18
C HIS A 132 -10.57 15.26 -16.81
N TYR A 133 -9.30 15.61 -16.66
CA TYR A 133 -8.81 16.23 -15.41
C TYR A 133 -9.54 17.55 -15.12
N GLN A 134 -9.69 18.42 -16.13
CA GLN A 134 -10.36 19.71 -15.99
C GLN A 134 -11.87 19.54 -15.66
N ALA A 135 -12.46 18.44 -16.11
CA ALA A 135 -13.85 18.09 -15.77
C ALA A 135 -14.02 17.56 -14.33
N GLY A 136 -12.92 17.30 -13.61
CA GLY A 136 -12.97 16.89 -12.20
C GLY A 136 -12.45 15.46 -11.94
N MET A 137 -11.87 14.80 -12.93
CA MET A 137 -11.41 13.43 -12.77
C MET A 137 -10.04 13.35 -12.09
N HIS A 138 -10.03 13.68 -10.81
CA HIS A 138 -8.84 13.63 -9.94
C HIS A 138 -9.23 13.36 -8.49
N LEU A 139 -8.33 12.73 -7.71
CA LEU A 139 -8.56 12.40 -6.31
C LEU A 139 -7.23 12.37 -5.55
N ALA A 140 -7.19 12.88 -4.32
CA ALA A 140 -6.03 12.78 -3.44
C ALA A 140 -6.12 11.52 -2.57
N PHE A 141 -4.94 10.89 -2.31
CA PHE A 141 -4.81 9.82 -1.31
C PHE A 141 -3.44 9.90 -0.62
N VAL A 142 -3.29 9.16 0.48
CA VAL A 142 -2.08 9.17 1.31
C VAL A 142 -1.56 7.75 1.48
N VAL A 143 -0.24 7.59 1.44
CA VAL A 143 0.46 6.35 1.78
C VAL A 143 1.19 6.54 3.12
N LYS A 144 1.03 5.57 4.03
CA LYS A 144 1.62 5.57 5.39
C LYS A 144 2.45 4.32 5.65
#